data_d118bd0d33cf5476ae42a03964db2119
#
_entry.id   d118bd0d33cf5476ae42a03964db2119
#
_cell.length_a   1.000
_cell.length_b   1.000
_cell.length_c   1.000
_cell.angle_alpha   90.00
_cell.angle_beta   90.00
_cell.angle_gamma   90.00
#
_symmetry.space_group_name_H-M   'P 1'
#
loop_
_entity.id
_entity.type
_entity.pdbx_description
1 polymer ?
#
loop_
_entity_poly.entity_id
_entity_poly.type
_entity_poly.pdbx_seq_one_letter_code
_entity_poly.pdbx_strand_id
1 'polypeptide(L)'
;EDFIETNQRHSNSSNISDATERATVEGEALFLRALTYFDLVKFFGGVPLRTAGVTNYGADLDIARSTADEIYAQVISDLTDAYAKLPTSNGEFADRYAAQALLARVYLQQGNFASALAAANDVLQNSGHSLASSFAGAFNNDSDGPEDIFAFQVTSQDGSNVLISHYADQPYGGRGGDIVVDTYRTLFDST
;
A
#
# COMPACT_ATOMS: atom_id res chain seq x y z
N GLU A 1 12.21 4.88 -5.58
CA GLU A 1 12.76 6.23 -5.75
C GLU A 1 13.55 6.33 -7.05
N ASP A 2 14.53 5.47 -7.28
CA ASP A 2 15.24 5.36 -8.55
C ASP A 2 14.30 5.14 -9.75
N PHE A 3 13.15 4.51 -9.51
CA PHE A 3 12.16 4.23 -10.54
C PHE A 3 11.46 5.52 -11.03
N ILE A 4 11.10 6.44 -10.14
CA ILE A 4 10.47 7.72 -10.52
C ILE A 4 11.47 8.58 -11.30
N GLU A 5 12.70 8.72 -10.82
CA GLU A 5 13.74 9.49 -11.54
C GLU A 5 14.17 8.81 -12.84
N THR A 6 14.28 7.48 -12.84
CA THR A 6 14.60 6.72 -14.05
C THR A 6 13.50 6.95 -15.09
N ASN A 7 12.23 6.94 -14.69
CA ASN A 7 11.12 7.20 -15.58
C ASN A 7 11.13 8.65 -16.12
N GLN A 8 11.46 9.64 -15.27
CA GLN A 8 11.65 11.03 -15.72
C GLN A 8 12.83 11.19 -16.67
N ARG A 9 13.93 10.46 -16.47
CA ARG A 9 15.09 10.46 -17.41
C ARG A 9 14.79 9.73 -18.71
N HIS A 10 14.03 8.65 -18.65
CA HIS A 10 13.60 7.90 -19.83
C HIS A 10 12.41 8.53 -20.54
N SER A 11 11.89 9.67 -20.05
CA SER A 11 10.86 10.44 -20.76
C SER A 11 11.28 10.87 -22.18
N ASN A 12 12.57 10.83 -22.47
CA ASN A 12 13.15 11.04 -23.79
C ASN A 12 13.53 9.71 -24.50
N SER A 13 13.35 8.56 -23.86
CA SER A 13 13.63 7.27 -24.48
C SER A 13 12.35 6.60 -24.95
N SER A 14 12.44 5.87 -26.04
CA SER A 14 11.36 5.27 -26.80
C SER A 14 10.59 4.15 -26.08
N ASN A 15 10.81 3.93 -24.78
CA ASN A 15 10.24 2.77 -24.07
C ASN A 15 8.88 3.05 -23.45
N ILE A 16 8.54 4.29 -23.10
CA ILE A 16 7.20 4.72 -22.68
C ILE A 16 6.87 5.99 -23.46
N SER A 17 6.26 5.82 -24.63
CA SER A 17 5.99 6.93 -25.54
C SER A 17 4.71 7.68 -25.18
N ASP A 18 3.75 7.04 -24.51
CA ASP A 18 2.48 7.64 -24.13
C ASP A 18 2.59 8.40 -22.80
N ALA A 19 2.10 9.65 -22.83
CA ALA A 19 2.07 10.51 -21.65
C ALA A 19 1.16 9.94 -20.54
N THR A 20 0.10 9.26 -20.91
CA THR A 20 -0.84 8.63 -19.96
C THR A 20 -0.18 7.45 -19.26
N GLU A 21 0.52 6.62 -20.02
CA GLU A 21 1.26 5.49 -19.47
C GLU A 21 2.37 5.95 -18.50
N ARG A 22 3.11 6.99 -18.87
CA ARG A 22 4.12 7.60 -17.96
C ARG A 22 3.49 8.12 -16.67
N ALA A 23 2.34 8.79 -16.77
CA ALA A 23 1.63 9.30 -15.60
C ALA A 23 1.17 8.16 -14.69
N THR A 24 0.67 7.07 -15.27
CA THR A 24 0.26 5.88 -14.51
C THR A 24 1.43 5.27 -13.76
N VAL A 25 2.55 5.01 -14.44
CA VAL A 25 3.76 4.44 -13.81
C VAL A 25 4.32 5.35 -12.72
N GLU A 26 4.31 6.67 -12.94
CA GLU A 26 4.70 7.64 -11.91
C GLU A 26 3.74 7.60 -10.72
N GLY A 27 2.44 7.49 -10.96
CA GLY A 27 1.42 7.36 -9.92
C GLY A 27 1.60 6.11 -9.06
N GLU A 28 1.91 4.97 -9.69
CA GLU A 28 2.21 3.72 -8.99
C GLU A 28 3.46 3.85 -8.09
N ALA A 29 4.51 4.46 -8.61
CA ALA A 29 5.74 4.68 -7.85
C ALA A 29 5.52 5.62 -6.66
N LEU A 30 4.72 6.69 -6.83
CA LEU A 30 4.33 7.59 -5.75
C LEU A 30 3.50 6.87 -4.69
N PHE A 31 2.53 6.04 -5.10
CA PHE A 31 1.73 5.23 -4.20
C PHE A 31 2.61 4.28 -3.36
N LEU A 32 3.52 3.54 -3.98
CA LEU A 32 4.40 2.61 -3.28
C LEU A 32 5.37 3.34 -2.33
N ARG A 33 5.89 4.51 -2.71
CA ARG A 33 6.71 5.33 -1.84
C ARG A 33 5.92 5.79 -0.62
N ALA A 34 4.72 6.30 -0.83
CA ALA A 34 3.84 6.75 0.24
C ALA A 34 3.46 5.61 1.19
N LEU A 35 3.10 4.44 0.68
CA LEU A 35 2.78 3.26 1.47
C LEU A 35 3.96 2.86 2.36
N THR A 36 5.17 2.82 1.78
CA THR A 36 6.38 2.45 2.51
C THR A 36 6.72 3.48 3.60
N TYR A 37 6.68 4.78 3.29
CA TYR A 37 6.96 5.82 4.30
C TYR A 37 5.87 5.89 5.37
N PHE A 38 4.62 5.61 5.04
CA PHE A 38 3.55 5.51 6.03
C PHE A 38 3.78 4.37 7.01
N ASP A 39 4.24 3.22 6.53
CA ASP A 39 4.61 2.13 7.42
C ASP A 39 5.84 2.47 8.27
N LEU A 40 6.88 3.05 7.67
CA LEU A 40 8.07 3.48 8.39
C LEU A 40 7.75 4.49 9.50
N VAL A 41 6.93 5.50 9.23
CA VAL A 41 6.61 6.53 10.23
C VAL A 41 5.77 5.98 11.38
N LYS A 42 4.88 5.00 11.13
CA LYS A 42 4.10 4.35 12.19
C LYS A 42 4.97 3.56 13.17
N PHE A 43 6.00 2.88 12.67
CA PHE A 43 6.85 2.03 13.50
C PHE A 43 8.04 2.78 14.12
N PHE A 44 8.60 3.77 13.43
CA PHE A 44 9.88 4.38 13.78
C PHE A 44 9.79 5.90 14.06
N GLY A 45 8.62 6.51 13.87
CA GLY A 45 8.47 7.96 13.91
C GLY A 45 9.19 8.63 12.72
N GLY A 46 9.90 9.74 12.98
CA GLY A 46 10.71 10.36 11.93
C GLY A 46 11.78 9.41 11.40
N VAL A 47 12.02 9.42 10.08
CA VAL A 47 13.04 8.62 9.39
C VAL A 47 13.74 9.50 8.36
N PRO A 48 14.91 9.12 7.83
CA PRO A 48 15.50 9.83 6.70
C PRO A 48 14.54 9.84 5.50
N LEU A 49 14.16 11.03 5.04
CA LEU A 49 13.28 11.22 3.90
C LEU A 49 14.11 11.45 2.64
N ARG A 50 13.99 10.52 1.69
CA ARG A 50 14.61 10.63 0.37
C ARG A 50 13.52 10.69 -0.70
N THR A 51 13.46 11.79 -1.43
CA THR A 51 12.48 12.03 -2.49
C THR A 51 13.10 12.05 -3.88
N ALA A 52 14.43 11.93 -3.95
CA ALA A 52 15.19 11.88 -5.18
C ALA A 52 16.10 10.64 -5.20
N GLY A 53 16.26 10.02 -6.37
CA GLY A 53 17.15 8.89 -6.57
C GLY A 53 18.63 9.26 -6.40
N VAL A 54 19.44 8.28 -6.03
CA VAL A 54 20.88 8.44 -5.91
C VAL A 54 21.52 8.30 -7.29
N THR A 55 21.99 9.40 -7.83
CA THR A 55 22.61 9.44 -9.17
C THR A 55 24.12 9.50 -9.12
N ASN A 56 24.69 9.85 -7.97
CA ASN A 56 26.11 9.92 -7.73
C ASN A 56 26.48 9.14 -6.45
N TYR A 57 26.95 7.94 -6.61
CA TYR A 57 27.36 7.06 -5.50
C TYR A 57 28.67 7.48 -4.82
N GLY A 58 29.36 8.49 -5.34
CA GLY A 58 30.53 9.10 -4.70
C GLY A 58 30.18 10.31 -3.83
N ALA A 59 28.91 10.75 -3.80
CA ALA A 59 28.45 11.80 -2.92
C ALA A 59 28.16 11.27 -1.52
N ASP A 60 28.07 12.18 -0.54
CA ASP A 60 27.60 11.86 0.79
C ASP A 60 26.16 11.36 0.71
N LEU A 61 25.95 10.09 1.07
CA LEU A 61 24.64 9.44 1.09
C LEU A 61 23.94 9.56 2.44
N ASP A 62 24.61 10.12 3.44
CA ASP A 62 24.08 10.32 4.77
C ASP A 62 23.08 11.49 4.76
N ILE A 63 21.84 11.18 5.11
CA ILE A 63 20.78 12.17 5.28
C ILE A 63 20.26 12.13 6.71
N ALA A 64 20.04 13.32 7.25
CA ALA A 64 19.48 13.45 8.59
C ALA A 64 18.07 12.87 8.67
N ARG A 65 17.67 12.46 9.86
CA ARG A 65 16.32 12.02 10.14
C ARG A 65 15.36 13.20 10.01
N SER A 66 14.32 13.05 9.21
CA SER A 66 13.20 13.98 9.13
C SER A 66 12.24 13.76 10.28
N THR A 67 11.45 14.76 10.61
CA THR A 67 10.38 14.65 11.61
C THR A 67 9.23 13.79 11.11
N ALA A 68 8.41 13.25 12.02
CA ALA A 68 7.21 12.52 11.64
C ALA A 68 6.25 13.38 10.80
N ASP A 69 6.11 14.66 11.15
CA ASP A 69 5.22 15.59 10.41
C ASP A 69 5.70 15.82 8.97
N GLU A 70 7.00 15.92 8.73
CA GLU A 70 7.57 16.01 7.38
C GLU A 70 7.31 14.75 6.57
N ILE A 71 7.42 13.56 7.20
CA ILE A 71 7.10 12.30 6.54
C ILE A 71 5.61 12.23 6.19
N TYR A 72 4.71 12.55 7.13
CA TYR A 72 3.27 12.58 6.84
C TYR A 72 2.91 13.57 5.73
N ALA A 73 3.53 14.76 5.73
CA ALA A 73 3.32 15.74 4.67
C ALA A 73 3.72 15.18 3.29
N GLN A 74 4.87 14.50 3.20
CA GLN A 74 5.32 13.87 1.97
C GLN A 74 4.38 12.72 1.54
N VAL A 75 3.97 11.88 2.46
CA VAL A 75 3.02 10.78 2.20
C VAL A 75 1.71 11.31 1.62
N ILE A 76 1.16 12.38 2.20
CA ILE A 76 -0.08 13.02 1.70
C ILE A 76 0.13 13.62 0.32
N SER A 77 1.26 14.29 0.09
CA SER A 77 1.60 14.84 -1.23
C SER A 77 1.68 13.73 -2.29
N ASP A 78 2.42 12.67 -2.01
CA ASP A 78 2.59 11.54 -2.92
C ASP A 78 1.25 10.87 -3.27
N LEU A 79 0.40 10.63 -2.27
CA LEU A 79 -0.90 10.01 -2.49
C LEU A 79 -1.88 10.92 -3.24
N THR A 80 -1.80 12.22 -3.03
CA THR A 80 -2.61 13.20 -3.77
C THR A 80 -2.21 13.22 -5.24
N ASP A 81 -0.91 13.21 -5.51
CA ASP A 81 -0.38 13.16 -6.86
C ASP A 81 -0.65 11.80 -7.53
N ALA A 82 -0.52 10.70 -6.78
CA ALA A 82 -0.87 9.36 -7.24
C ALA A 82 -2.35 9.28 -7.64
N TYR A 83 -3.27 9.79 -6.79
CA TYR A 83 -4.70 9.85 -7.10
C TYR A 83 -4.99 10.60 -8.41
N ALA A 84 -4.29 11.70 -8.66
CA ALA A 84 -4.46 12.49 -9.87
C ALA A 84 -3.94 11.81 -11.14
N LYS A 85 -2.88 10.99 -11.01
CA LYS A 85 -2.19 10.34 -12.13
C LYS A 85 -2.73 8.95 -12.47
N LEU A 86 -3.19 8.21 -11.46
CA LEU A 86 -3.66 6.85 -11.62
C LEU A 86 -5.06 6.78 -12.28
N PRO A 87 -5.31 5.76 -13.09
CA PRO A 87 -6.63 5.52 -13.67
C PRO A 87 -7.63 5.04 -12.60
N THR A 88 -8.89 4.94 -12.96
CA THR A 88 -9.97 4.41 -12.10
C THR A 88 -9.94 2.89 -11.95
N SER A 89 -9.18 2.19 -12.79
CA SER A 89 -8.92 0.76 -12.71
C SER A 89 -7.58 0.49 -13.39
N ASN A 90 -6.73 -0.30 -12.76
CA ASN A 90 -5.35 -0.56 -13.19
C ASN A 90 -4.98 -2.05 -13.11
N GLY A 91 -5.95 -2.94 -13.22
CA GLY A 91 -5.72 -4.38 -13.10
C GLY A 91 -5.22 -4.76 -11.71
N GLU A 92 -4.09 -5.43 -11.65
CA GLU A 92 -3.45 -5.89 -10.40
C GLU A 92 -2.59 -4.81 -9.73
N PHE A 93 -2.42 -3.64 -10.36
CA PHE A 93 -1.62 -2.54 -9.84
C PHE A 93 -2.49 -1.52 -9.09
N ALA A 94 -1.85 -0.64 -8.33
CA ALA A 94 -2.57 0.41 -7.64
C ALA A 94 -3.33 1.31 -8.61
N ASP A 95 -4.59 1.53 -8.34
CA ASP A 95 -5.43 2.51 -9.00
C ASP A 95 -5.62 3.76 -8.13
N ARG A 96 -6.39 4.74 -8.60
CA ARG A 96 -6.63 5.97 -7.84
C ARG A 96 -7.36 5.72 -6.52
N TYR A 97 -8.19 4.69 -6.44
CA TYR A 97 -8.94 4.40 -5.22
C TYR A 97 -8.08 3.70 -4.18
N ALA A 98 -7.04 2.98 -4.59
CA ALA A 98 -6.00 2.50 -3.69
C ALA A 98 -5.27 3.68 -3.02
N ALA A 99 -4.90 4.71 -3.79
CA ALA A 99 -4.30 5.93 -3.24
C ALA A 99 -5.26 6.66 -2.30
N GLN A 100 -6.52 6.77 -2.66
CA GLN A 100 -7.54 7.44 -1.84
C GLN A 100 -7.86 6.68 -0.54
N ALA A 101 -7.93 5.36 -0.60
CA ALA A 101 -8.12 4.51 0.58
C ALA A 101 -6.94 4.64 1.56
N LEU A 102 -5.71 4.69 1.02
CA LEU A 102 -4.53 4.92 1.84
C LEU A 102 -4.52 6.33 2.45
N LEU A 103 -4.93 7.38 1.70
CA LEU A 103 -5.13 8.72 2.23
C LEU A 103 -6.12 8.75 3.39
N ALA A 104 -7.23 8.04 3.29
CA ALA A 104 -8.21 7.95 4.38
C ALA A 104 -7.56 7.41 5.67
N ARG A 105 -6.72 6.38 5.55
CA ARG A 105 -5.97 5.80 6.68
C ARG A 105 -4.91 6.76 7.24
N VAL A 106 -4.20 7.47 6.38
CA VAL A 106 -3.20 8.48 6.78
C VAL A 106 -3.86 9.62 7.57
N TYR A 107 -4.96 10.18 7.05
CA TYR A 107 -5.70 11.24 7.74
C TYR A 107 -6.31 10.77 9.06
N LEU A 108 -6.82 9.54 9.11
CA LEU A 108 -7.32 8.95 10.36
C LEU A 108 -6.21 8.84 11.41
N GLN A 109 -5.03 8.37 11.02
CA GLN A 109 -3.86 8.26 11.92
C GLN A 109 -3.41 9.62 12.48
N GLN A 110 -3.55 10.68 11.69
CA GLN A 110 -3.24 12.05 12.10
C GLN A 110 -4.38 12.74 12.90
N GLY A 111 -5.53 12.07 13.08
CA GLY A 111 -6.72 12.68 13.71
C GLY A 111 -7.48 13.69 12.84
N ASN A 112 -7.16 13.79 11.55
CA ASN A 112 -7.89 14.61 10.59
C ASN A 112 -9.13 13.87 10.10
N PHE A 113 -10.12 13.75 10.96
CA PHE A 113 -11.32 12.95 10.71
C PHE A 113 -12.16 13.46 9.54
N ALA A 114 -12.18 14.77 9.30
CA ALA A 114 -12.94 15.34 8.18
C ALA A 114 -12.35 14.90 6.83
N SER A 115 -11.05 14.99 6.67
CA SER A 115 -10.37 14.55 5.44
C SER A 115 -10.43 13.03 5.30
N ALA A 116 -10.30 12.28 6.41
CA ALA A 116 -10.42 10.82 6.40
C ALA A 116 -11.82 10.38 5.91
N LEU A 117 -12.87 11.03 6.43
CA LEU A 117 -14.25 10.76 6.01
C LEU A 117 -14.48 11.09 4.53
N ALA A 118 -13.97 12.23 4.06
CA ALA A 118 -14.10 12.62 2.66
C ALA A 118 -13.43 11.62 1.72
N ALA A 119 -12.21 11.21 2.05
CA ALA A 119 -11.44 10.21 1.27
C ALA A 119 -12.12 8.83 1.28
N ALA A 120 -12.58 8.36 2.43
CA ALA A 120 -13.29 7.10 2.54
C ALA A 120 -14.63 7.10 1.76
N ASN A 121 -15.38 8.19 1.81
CA ASN A 121 -16.63 8.33 1.06
C ASN A 121 -16.40 8.34 -0.46
N ASP A 122 -15.32 8.94 -0.93
CA ASP A 122 -14.97 8.91 -2.35
C ASP A 122 -14.74 7.47 -2.82
N VAL A 123 -14.00 6.67 -2.06
CA VAL A 123 -13.80 5.25 -2.36
C VAL A 123 -15.13 4.50 -2.37
N LEU A 124 -15.93 4.62 -1.31
CA LEU A 124 -17.20 3.90 -1.18
C LEU A 124 -18.23 4.23 -2.28
N GLN A 125 -18.22 5.45 -2.78
CA GLN A 125 -19.20 5.90 -3.76
C GLN A 125 -18.76 5.69 -5.21
N ASN A 126 -17.46 5.69 -5.47
CA ASN A 126 -16.94 5.81 -6.82
C ASN A 126 -16.04 4.66 -7.27
N SER A 127 -15.52 3.82 -6.36
CA SER A 127 -14.58 2.75 -6.73
C SER A 127 -15.24 1.49 -7.31
N GLY A 128 -16.51 1.27 -6.98
CA GLY A 128 -17.21 0.03 -7.32
C GLY A 128 -16.96 -1.12 -6.34
N HIS A 129 -16.07 -0.96 -5.35
CA HIS A 129 -15.87 -1.95 -4.30
C HIS A 129 -17.10 -2.03 -3.37
N SER A 130 -17.34 -3.20 -2.83
CA SER A 130 -18.48 -3.47 -1.96
C SER A 130 -18.12 -4.51 -0.92
N LEU A 131 -18.91 -4.56 0.16
CA LEU A 131 -18.72 -5.61 1.17
C LEU A 131 -19.00 -6.99 0.56
N ALA A 132 -18.20 -7.98 0.95
CA ALA A 132 -18.45 -9.37 0.63
C ALA A 132 -19.78 -9.83 1.22
N SER A 133 -20.43 -10.78 0.56
CA SER A 133 -21.74 -11.31 1.00
C SER A 133 -21.68 -12.08 2.32
N SER A 134 -20.49 -12.48 2.76
CA SER A 134 -20.26 -13.17 4.02
C SER A 134 -18.87 -12.85 4.55
N PHE A 135 -18.70 -12.96 5.87
CA PHE A 135 -17.42 -12.79 6.54
C PHE A 135 -16.35 -13.76 5.97
N ALA A 136 -16.71 -15.02 5.76
CA ALA A 136 -15.79 -15.98 5.16
C ALA A 136 -15.37 -15.60 3.72
N GLY A 137 -16.26 -14.97 2.97
CA GLY A 137 -15.97 -14.51 1.61
C GLY A 137 -14.95 -13.37 1.55
N ALA A 138 -14.87 -12.55 2.60
CA ALA A 138 -13.87 -11.48 2.69
C ALA A 138 -12.44 -12.00 2.93
N PHE A 139 -12.29 -13.25 3.35
CA PHE A 139 -11.00 -13.90 3.63
C PHE A 139 -10.68 -15.05 2.65
N ASN A 140 -11.43 -15.14 1.56
CA ASN A 140 -11.10 -16.09 0.50
C ASN A 140 -9.92 -15.55 -0.32
N ASN A 141 -8.80 -16.29 -0.30
CA ASN A 141 -7.56 -15.89 -0.97
C ASN A 141 -7.39 -16.56 -2.36
N ASP A 142 -8.45 -17.18 -2.89
CA ASP A 142 -8.38 -17.84 -4.21
C ASP A 142 -8.42 -16.82 -5.38
N SER A 143 -8.92 -15.61 -5.12
CA SER A 143 -8.98 -14.49 -6.07
C SER A 143 -9.29 -13.19 -5.34
N ASP A 144 -9.09 -12.05 -6.01
CA ASP A 144 -9.49 -10.76 -5.47
C ASP A 144 -10.99 -10.72 -5.17
N GLY A 145 -11.32 -10.37 -3.93
CA GLY A 145 -12.69 -10.21 -3.47
C GLY A 145 -13.25 -8.83 -3.78
N PRO A 146 -14.56 -8.62 -3.59
CA PRO A 146 -15.19 -7.31 -3.83
C PRO A 146 -14.73 -6.23 -2.83
N GLU A 147 -14.10 -6.60 -1.71
CA GLU A 147 -13.56 -5.69 -0.70
C GLU A 147 -12.09 -5.32 -0.96
N ASP A 148 -11.39 -6.05 -1.84
CA ASP A 148 -9.96 -5.87 -2.08
C ASP A 148 -9.74 -4.62 -2.94
N ILE A 149 -9.24 -3.55 -2.32
CA ILE A 149 -8.93 -2.29 -3.01
C ILE A 149 -7.51 -2.33 -3.58
N PHE A 150 -6.59 -2.93 -2.86
CA PHE A 150 -5.21 -3.16 -3.28
C PHE A 150 -4.61 -4.33 -2.50
N ALA A 151 -4.03 -5.28 -3.20
CA ALA A 151 -3.31 -6.40 -2.63
C ALA A 151 -2.00 -6.65 -3.39
N PHE A 152 -0.96 -7.06 -2.68
CA PHE A 152 0.22 -7.61 -3.32
C PHE A 152 -0.12 -9.02 -3.82
N GLN A 153 -0.15 -9.18 -5.12
CA GLN A 153 -0.44 -10.47 -5.73
C GLN A 153 0.70 -11.46 -5.43
N VAL A 154 0.32 -12.62 -4.89
CA VAL A 154 1.24 -13.71 -4.62
C VAL A 154 0.83 -14.91 -5.47
N THR A 155 1.71 -15.34 -6.34
CA THR A 155 1.47 -16.47 -7.25
C THR A 155 2.21 -17.72 -6.78
N SER A 156 1.92 -18.86 -7.37
CA SER A 156 2.65 -20.10 -7.12
C SER A 156 4.15 -20.02 -7.48
N GLN A 157 4.57 -19.01 -8.23
CA GLN A 157 5.95 -18.76 -8.61
C GLN A 157 6.75 -18.01 -7.52
N ASP A 158 6.04 -17.32 -6.63
CA ASP A 158 6.66 -16.53 -5.54
C ASP A 158 7.09 -17.38 -4.35
N GLY A 159 6.82 -18.68 -4.40
CA GLY A 159 7.15 -19.64 -3.35
C GLY A 159 6.13 -19.63 -2.20
N SER A 160 6.40 -20.41 -1.16
CA SER A 160 5.53 -20.52 -0.01
C SER A 160 5.53 -19.25 0.83
N ASN A 161 4.35 -18.77 1.20
CA ASN A 161 4.24 -17.64 2.12
C ASN A 161 4.86 -18.00 3.48
N VAL A 162 5.90 -17.27 3.88
CA VAL A 162 6.64 -17.51 5.13
C VAL A 162 5.73 -17.35 6.36
N LEU A 163 4.67 -16.54 6.27
CA LEU A 163 3.71 -16.38 7.35
C LEU A 163 2.98 -17.70 7.67
N ILE A 164 2.68 -18.53 6.67
CA ILE A 164 2.11 -19.87 6.88
C ILE A 164 3.03 -20.70 7.77
N SER A 165 4.34 -20.65 7.53
CA SER A 165 5.32 -21.40 8.32
C SER A 165 5.35 -20.97 9.79
N HIS A 166 4.98 -19.72 10.10
CA HIS A 166 5.00 -19.19 11.47
C HIS A 166 3.65 -19.29 12.18
N TYR A 167 2.54 -19.09 11.47
CA TYR A 167 1.22 -18.90 12.09
C TYR A 167 0.23 -20.04 11.82
N ALA A 168 0.50 -20.93 10.87
CA ALA A 168 -0.37 -22.06 10.63
C ALA A 168 0.01 -23.29 11.47
N ASP A 169 -0.98 -24.11 11.78
CA ASP A 169 -0.77 -25.42 12.38
C ASP A 169 -0.06 -26.38 11.44
N GLN A 170 0.59 -27.42 12.00
CA GLN A 170 1.32 -28.44 11.23
C GLN A 170 0.52 -29.06 10.07
N PRO A 171 -0.77 -29.40 10.21
CA PRO A 171 -1.55 -29.94 9.10
C PRO A 171 -1.68 -29.00 7.90
N TYR A 172 -1.48 -27.70 8.11
CA TYR A 172 -1.55 -26.65 7.07
C TYR A 172 -0.18 -26.12 6.65
N GLY A 173 0.89 -26.85 6.98
CA GLY A 173 2.26 -26.50 6.57
C GLY A 173 3.00 -25.55 7.51
N GLY A 174 2.45 -25.24 8.67
CA GLY A 174 3.08 -24.44 9.71
C GLY A 174 4.05 -25.25 10.59
N ARG A 175 4.81 -24.56 11.42
CA ARG A 175 5.74 -25.20 12.39
C ARG A 175 5.02 -25.83 13.57
N GLY A 176 3.77 -25.48 13.80
CA GLY A 176 3.02 -25.85 14.98
C GLY A 176 3.55 -25.19 16.26
N GLY A 177 2.70 -24.97 17.22
CA GLY A 177 3.09 -24.44 18.53
C GLY A 177 2.44 -23.12 18.93
N ASP A 178 1.93 -22.36 17.99
CA ASP A 178 1.11 -21.18 18.28
C ASP A 178 -0.37 -21.61 18.35
N ILE A 179 -0.79 -22.11 19.50
CA ILE A 179 -2.17 -22.49 19.74
C ILE A 179 -2.92 -21.24 20.20
N VAL A 180 -3.95 -20.87 19.46
CA VAL A 180 -4.95 -19.92 19.97
C VAL A 180 -5.56 -20.54 21.22
N VAL A 181 -5.33 -19.92 22.37
CA VAL A 181 -5.82 -20.45 23.66
C VAL A 181 -7.34 -20.58 23.57
N ASP A 182 -7.91 -21.70 24.02
CA ASP A 182 -9.36 -21.98 23.96
C ASP A 182 -10.21 -20.83 24.52
N THR A 183 -9.69 -20.08 25.47
CA THR A 183 -10.31 -18.85 26.00
C THR A 183 -10.53 -17.78 24.92
N TYR A 184 -9.68 -17.72 23.89
CA TYR A 184 -9.85 -16.79 22.76
C TYR A 184 -10.95 -17.29 21.80
N ARG A 185 -11.05 -18.61 21.59
CA ARG A 185 -12.10 -19.19 20.74
C ARG A 185 -13.48 -18.91 21.30
N THR A 186 -13.65 -19.03 22.62
CA THR A 186 -14.95 -18.78 23.29
C THR A 186 -15.43 -17.32 23.19
N LEU A 187 -14.54 -16.37 22.86
CA LEU A 187 -14.94 -14.97 22.62
C LEU A 187 -15.61 -14.77 21.25
N PHE A 188 -15.39 -15.68 20.30
CA PHE A 188 -15.90 -15.60 18.94
C PHE A 188 -17.01 -16.61 18.62
N ASP A 189 -17.16 -17.66 19.45
CA ASP A 189 -18.15 -18.72 19.26
C ASP A 189 -19.53 -18.41 19.87
N SER A 190 -19.74 -17.18 20.35
CA SER A 190 -20.96 -16.78 21.06
C SER A 190 -21.94 -15.92 20.23
N THR A 191 -21.79 -15.93 18.88
CA THR A 191 -22.74 -15.21 17.99
C THR A 191 -23.36 -16.12 16.96
#